data_8fde3109d0e446e1135dc14c5010d462
#
_entry.id   8fde3109d0e446e1135dc14c5010d462
#
_cell.length_a   1.000
_cell.length_b   1.000
_cell.length_c   1.000
_cell.angle_alpha   90.00
_cell.angle_beta   90.00
_cell.angle_gamma   90.00
#
_symmetry.space_group_name_H-M   'P 1'
#
loop_
_entity.id
_entity.type
_entity.pdbx_description
1 polymer ?
#
loop_
_entity_poly.entity_id
_entity_poly.type
_entity_poly.pdbx_seq_one_letter_code
_entity_poly.pdbx_strand_id
1 'polypeptide(L)'
;TQLFSGIVTIIGTLLFMFSKNIWITLMVIVLTPLSFFVAKFISSRSFHMFRKQSDARGRQTALIEEMIGNQKIVQAFGYEDKSSGRFALINEELKECSQKAVFYSSLTNPSTRFVNNIIYAGVALLGAFLVPYGMLTVGGLSVMLSYANQYMKPFNDISSVITELQNALACASHI
;
A
#
# COMPACT_ATOMS: atom_id res chain seq x y z
N THR A 1 6.02 16.46 9.29
CA THR A 1 6.43 15.99 10.63
C THR A 1 6.61 14.48 10.70
N GLN A 2 5.69 13.65 10.15
CA GLN A 2 5.78 12.18 10.21
C GLN A 2 7.03 11.60 9.54
N LEU A 3 7.46 12.14 8.40
CA LEU A 3 8.67 11.68 7.71
C LEU A 3 9.93 11.96 8.55
N PHE A 4 10.02 13.12 9.16
CA PHE A 4 11.15 13.47 9.99
C PHE A 4 11.25 12.60 11.25
N SER A 5 10.12 12.43 11.97
CA SER A 5 10.08 11.54 13.13
C SER A 5 10.37 10.08 12.75
N GLY A 6 9.92 9.63 11.56
CA GLY A 6 10.22 8.32 11.03
C GLY A 6 11.71 8.07 10.81
N ILE A 7 12.43 9.04 10.21
CA ILE A 7 13.88 8.94 9.99
C ILE A 7 14.63 8.88 11.33
N VAL A 8 14.28 9.75 12.27
CA VAL A 8 14.90 9.76 13.60
C VAL A 8 14.67 8.43 14.34
N THR A 9 13.46 7.89 14.23
CA THR A 9 13.12 6.59 14.83
C THR A 9 13.94 5.45 14.20
N ILE A 10 14.07 5.41 12.87
CA ILE A 10 14.86 4.40 12.16
C ILE A 10 16.32 4.45 12.61
N ILE A 11 16.94 5.64 12.58
CA ILE A 11 18.35 5.81 12.96
C ILE A 11 18.54 5.45 14.43
N GLY A 12 17.70 5.98 15.31
CA GLY A 12 17.79 5.72 16.75
C GLY A 12 17.64 4.24 17.10
N THR A 13 16.61 3.57 16.54
CA THR A 13 16.39 2.14 16.79
C THR A 13 17.53 1.28 16.26
N LEU A 14 18.09 1.58 15.09
CA LEU A 14 19.25 0.87 14.53
C LEU A 14 20.48 1.01 15.43
N LEU A 15 20.80 2.21 15.90
CA LEU A 15 21.93 2.45 16.79
C LEU A 15 21.80 1.65 18.08
N PHE A 16 20.62 1.64 18.72
CA PHE A 16 20.36 0.86 19.91
C PHE A 16 20.41 -0.65 19.66
N MET A 17 19.89 -1.12 18.52
CA MET A 17 19.96 -2.53 18.14
C MET A 17 21.41 -2.99 17.92
N PHE A 18 22.23 -2.18 17.24
CA PHE A 18 23.67 -2.46 17.08
C PHE A 18 24.42 -2.58 18.40
N SER A 19 24.07 -1.73 19.38
CA SER A 19 24.65 -1.78 20.73
C SER A 19 24.31 -3.07 21.48
N LYS A 20 23.23 -3.76 21.13
CA LYS A 20 22.78 -4.99 21.81
C LYS A 20 23.26 -6.26 21.14
N ASN A 21 23.05 -6.40 19.84
CA ASN A 21 23.47 -7.57 19.09
C ASN A 21 23.58 -7.28 17.60
N ILE A 22 24.79 -7.43 17.05
CA ILE A 22 25.08 -7.12 15.66
C ILE A 22 24.42 -8.10 14.68
N TRP A 23 24.31 -9.40 15.05
CA TRP A 23 23.75 -10.42 14.18
C TRP A 23 22.26 -10.23 13.91
N ILE A 24 21.50 -9.93 14.96
CA ILE A 24 20.06 -9.67 14.83
C ILE A 24 19.83 -8.37 14.05
N THR A 25 20.63 -7.35 14.31
CA THR A 25 20.51 -6.07 13.59
C THR A 25 20.81 -6.23 12.10
N LEU A 26 21.87 -6.97 11.76
CA LEU A 26 22.22 -7.25 10.37
C LEU A 26 21.09 -8.00 9.64
N MET A 27 20.48 -8.99 10.28
CA MET A 27 19.33 -9.71 9.74
C MET A 27 18.15 -8.79 9.49
N VAL A 28 17.81 -7.88 10.41
CA VAL A 28 16.73 -6.91 10.23
C VAL A 28 17.02 -5.99 9.04
N ILE A 29 18.25 -5.48 8.91
CA ILE A 29 18.66 -4.62 7.79
C ILE A 29 18.56 -5.36 6.45
N VAL A 30 18.96 -6.63 6.38
CA VAL A 30 18.91 -7.44 5.16
C VAL A 30 17.46 -7.75 4.75
N LEU A 31 16.57 -7.96 5.73
CA LEU A 31 15.15 -8.23 5.44
C LEU A 31 14.31 -6.97 5.15
N THR A 32 14.77 -5.78 5.54
CA THR A 32 14.06 -4.52 5.31
C THR A 32 13.80 -4.23 3.83
N PRO A 33 14.75 -4.40 2.88
CA PRO A 33 14.52 -4.21 1.46
C PRO A 33 13.39 -5.06 0.90
N LEU A 34 13.16 -6.25 1.47
CA LEU A 34 12.06 -7.12 1.07
C LEU A 34 10.69 -6.47 1.32
N SER A 35 10.52 -5.82 2.48
CA SER A 35 9.30 -5.06 2.79
C SER A 35 9.05 -3.93 1.79
N PHE A 36 10.12 -3.21 1.45
CA PHE A 36 10.05 -2.11 0.48
C PHE A 36 9.71 -2.60 -0.93
N PHE A 37 10.26 -3.73 -1.33
CA PHE A 37 9.99 -4.33 -2.64
C PHE A 37 8.53 -4.79 -2.78
N VAL A 38 8.00 -5.45 -1.75
CA VAL A 38 6.59 -5.88 -1.71
C VAL A 38 5.65 -4.68 -1.75
N ALA A 39 5.91 -3.65 -0.93
CA ALA A 39 5.12 -2.42 -0.92
C ALA A 39 5.11 -1.72 -2.29
N LYS A 40 6.28 -1.57 -2.93
CA LYS A 40 6.43 -0.98 -4.26
C LYS A 40 5.67 -1.76 -5.34
N PHE A 41 5.75 -3.09 -5.31
CA PHE A 41 5.05 -3.94 -6.27
C PHE A 41 3.53 -3.78 -6.20
N ILE A 42 2.97 -3.83 -4.99
CA ILE A 42 1.53 -3.69 -4.78
C ILE A 42 1.06 -2.28 -5.13
N SER A 43 1.79 -1.26 -4.67
CA SER A 43 1.48 0.15 -4.93
C SER A 43 1.46 0.46 -6.44
N SER A 44 2.43 -0.05 -7.20
CA SER A 44 2.46 0.11 -8.66
C SER A 44 1.24 -0.51 -9.36
N ARG A 45 0.81 -1.69 -8.90
CA ARG A 45 -0.40 -2.35 -9.43
C ARG A 45 -1.67 -1.59 -9.06
N SER A 46 -1.76 -1.12 -7.84
CA SER A 46 -2.87 -0.29 -7.35
C SER A 46 -3.01 0.98 -8.19
N PHE A 47 -1.92 1.73 -8.36
CA PHE A 47 -1.91 2.96 -9.17
C PHE A 47 -2.42 2.76 -10.60
N HIS A 48 -1.95 1.70 -11.26
CA HIS A 48 -2.41 1.39 -12.63
C HIS A 48 -3.91 1.12 -12.70
N MET A 49 -4.46 0.44 -11.70
CA MET A 49 -5.90 0.16 -11.64
C MET A 49 -6.72 1.41 -11.32
N PHE A 50 -6.25 2.26 -10.41
CA PHE A 50 -6.90 3.54 -10.11
C PHE A 50 -6.94 4.46 -11.34
N ARG A 51 -5.86 4.52 -12.11
CA ARG A 51 -5.83 5.28 -13.35
C ARG A 51 -6.87 4.79 -14.36
N LYS A 52 -6.95 3.47 -14.58
CA LYS A 52 -8.01 2.88 -15.45
C LYS A 52 -9.41 3.17 -14.93
N GLN A 53 -9.62 3.10 -13.62
CA GLN A 53 -10.90 3.45 -12.99
C GLN A 53 -11.26 4.91 -13.25
N SER A 54 -10.31 5.82 -13.11
CA SER A 54 -10.49 7.24 -13.34
C SER A 54 -10.86 7.53 -14.81
N ASP A 55 -10.17 6.92 -15.77
CA ASP A 55 -10.45 7.02 -17.20
C ASP A 55 -11.87 6.49 -17.54
N ALA A 56 -12.24 5.33 -16.99
CA ALA A 56 -13.58 4.76 -17.21
C ALA A 56 -14.67 5.63 -16.59
N ARG A 57 -14.43 6.22 -15.40
CA ARG A 57 -15.35 7.17 -14.77
C ARG A 57 -15.51 8.43 -15.59
N GLY A 58 -14.42 9.00 -16.12
CA GLY A 58 -14.47 10.17 -17.01
C GLY A 58 -15.33 9.90 -18.25
N ARG A 59 -15.15 8.75 -18.90
CA ARG A 59 -15.99 8.35 -20.05
C ARG A 59 -17.46 8.16 -19.68
N GLN A 60 -17.75 7.61 -18.51
CA GLN A 60 -19.10 7.45 -18.00
C GLN A 60 -19.77 8.82 -17.79
N THR A 61 -19.07 9.75 -17.12
CA THR A 61 -19.56 11.09 -16.86
C THR A 61 -19.82 11.84 -18.16
N ALA A 62 -18.89 11.80 -19.11
CA ALA A 62 -19.06 12.43 -20.43
C ALA A 62 -20.27 11.88 -21.19
N LEU A 63 -20.50 10.56 -21.15
CA LEU A 63 -21.69 9.96 -21.77
C LEU A 63 -22.97 10.42 -21.08
N ILE A 64 -23.00 10.51 -19.76
CA ILE A 64 -24.15 11.00 -19.00
C ILE A 64 -24.46 12.46 -19.37
N GLU A 65 -23.45 13.32 -19.40
CA GLU A 65 -23.59 14.72 -19.76
C GLU A 65 -24.08 14.87 -21.19
N GLU A 66 -23.54 14.10 -22.14
CA GLU A 66 -23.99 14.08 -23.56
C GLU A 66 -25.45 13.66 -23.66
N MET A 67 -25.87 12.61 -22.98
CA MET A 67 -27.23 12.07 -23.07
C MET A 67 -28.27 12.95 -22.35
N ILE A 68 -27.92 13.49 -21.18
CA ILE A 68 -28.80 14.40 -20.44
C ILE A 68 -28.91 15.74 -21.16
N GLY A 69 -27.79 16.30 -21.61
CA GLY A 69 -27.77 17.58 -22.36
C GLY A 69 -28.58 17.52 -23.67
N ASN A 70 -28.63 16.35 -24.29
CA ASN A 70 -29.37 16.14 -25.55
C ASN A 70 -30.62 15.27 -25.38
N GLN A 71 -31.22 15.22 -24.20
CA GLN A 71 -32.33 14.33 -23.88
C GLN A 71 -33.49 14.41 -24.87
N LYS A 72 -33.86 15.62 -25.29
CA LYS A 72 -34.95 15.83 -26.29
C LYS A 72 -34.63 15.19 -27.65
N ILE A 73 -33.36 15.22 -28.05
CA ILE A 73 -32.89 14.63 -29.31
C ILE A 73 -32.89 13.10 -29.17
N VAL A 74 -32.37 12.58 -28.06
CA VAL A 74 -32.35 11.15 -27.77
C VAL A 74 -33.77 10.56 -27.85
N GLN A 75 -34.75 11.21 -27.23
CA GLN A 75 -36.16 10.81 -27.27
C GLN A 75 -36.78 10.94 -28.67
N ALA A 76 -36.50 12.03 -29.38
CA ALA A 76 -37.06 12.25 -30.70
C ALA A 76 -36.62 11.20 -31.74
N PHE A 77 -35.42 10.64 -31.57
CA PHE A 77 -34.85 9.60 -32.45
C PHE A 77 -34.97 8.17 -31.89
N GLY A 78 -35.60 7.97 -30.73
CA GLY A 78 -35.72 6.66 -30.09
C GLY A 78 -34.37 6.01 -29.77
N TYR A 79 -33.39 6.80 -29.29
CA TYR A 79 -32.01 6.38 -29.10
C TYR A 79 -31.73 5.88 -27.67
N GLU A 80 -32.78 5.74 -26.84
CA GLU A 80 -32.68 5.41 -25.41
C GLU A 80 -32.03 4.04 -25.15
N ASP A 81 -32.48 3.01 -25.87
CA ASP A 81 -31.99 1.65 -25.72
C ASP A 81 -30.50 1.57 -26.09
N LYS A 82 -30.10 2.27 -27.15
CA LYS A 82 -28.70 2.27 -27.58
C LYS A 82 -27.80 3.05 -26.62
N SER A 83 -28.29 4.13 -26.05
CA SER A 83 -27.59 4.91 -25.01
C SER A 83 -27.45 4.11 -23.73
N SER A 84 -28.52 3.42 -23.33
CA SER A 84 -28.50 2.52 -22.17
C SER A 84 -27.53 1.36 -22.35
N GLY A 85 -27.49 0.75 -23.52
CA GLY A 85 -26.52 -0.31 -23.84
C GLY A 85 -25.07 0.19 -23.79
N ARG A 86 -24.81 1.40 -24.30
CA ARG A 86 -23.50 2.03 -24.26
C ARG A 86 -23.06 2.37 -22.82
N PHE A 87 -24.00 2.87 -22.01
CA PHE A 87 -23.78 3.12 -20.59
C PHE A 87 -23.46 1.83 -19.83
N ALA A 88 -24.21 0.75 -20.08
CA ALA A 88 -23.99 -0.55 -19.43
C ALA A 88 -22.59 -1.10 -19.70
N LEU A 89 -22.06 -0.98 -20.92
CA LEU A 89 -20.70 -1.40 -21.26
C LEU A 89 -19.63 -0.61 -20.49
N ILE A 90 -19.74 0.72 -20.45
CA ILE A 90 -18.81 1.57 -19.71
C ILE A 90 -18.91 1.30 -18.19
N ASN A 91 -20.12 1.10 -17.69
CA ASN A 91 -20.37 0.83 -16.28
C ASN A 91 -19.76 -0.53 -15.85
N GLU A 92 -19.83 -1.57 -16.69
CA GLU A 92 -19.20 -2.85 -16.39
C GLU A 92 -17.67 -2.74 -16.41
N GLU A 93 -17.09 -2.00 -17.36
CA GLU A 93 -15.65 -1.71 -17.34
C GLU A 93 -15.23 -0.94 -16.08
N LEU A 94 -15.99 0.08 -15.68
CA LEU A 94 -15.76 0.85 -14.46
C LEU A 94 -15.84 -0.04 -13.22
N LYS A 95 -16.82 -0.93 -13.15
CA LYS A 95 -17.00 -1.88 -12.07
C LYS A 95 -15.79 -2.80 -11.94
N GLU A 96 -15.32 -3.41 -13.04
CA GLU A 96 -14.14 -4.28 -13.01
C GLU A 96 -12.87 -3.53 -12.57
N CYS A 97 -12.65 -2.35 -13.13
CA CYS A 97 -11.48 -1.54 -12.77
C CYS A 97 -11.54 -1.10 -11.30
N SER A 98 -12.72 -0.68 -10.82
CA SER A 98 -12.95 -0.29 -9.42
C SER A 98 -12.71 -1.44 -8.45
N GLN A 99 -13.25 -2.62 -8.76
CA GLN A 99 -13.06 -3.81 -7.92
C GLN A 99 -11.57 -4.18 -7.81
N LYS A 100 -10.84 -4.18 -8.93
CA LYS A 100 -9.39 -4.46 -8.96
C LYS A 100 -8.60 -3.37 -8.22
N ALA A 101 -8.95 -2.10 -8.38
CA ALA A 101 -8.29 -0.99 -7.70
C ALA A 101 -8.44 -1.10 -6.18
N VAL A 102 -9.67 -1.33 -5.68
CA VAL A 102 -9.95 -1.52 -4.25
C VAL A 102 -9.25 -2.76 -3.72
N PHE A 103 -9.26 -3.87 -4.46
CA PHE A 103 -8.58 -5.11 -4.06
C PHE A 103 -7.07 -4.87 -3.85
N TYR A 104 -6.37 -4.31 -4.85
CA TYR A 104 -4.92 -4.05 -4.71
C TYR A 104 -4.61 -3.02 -3.61
N SER A 105 -5.42 -1.97 -3.49
CA SER A 105 -5.25 -0.98 -2.43
C SER A 105 -5.42 -1.61 -1.03
N SER A 106 -6.44 -2.44 -0.86
CA SER A 106 -6.70 -3.13 0.41
C SER A 106 -5.62 -4.16 0.76
N LEU A 107 -4.91 -4.70 -0.23
CA LEU A 107 -3.85 -5.69 -0.03
C LEU A 107 -2.56 -5.06 0.51
N THR A 108 -2.36 -3.75 0.38
CA THR A 108 -1.14 -3.05 0.78
C THR A 108 -0.84 -3.24 2.27
N ASN A 109 -1.82 -2.94 3.13
CA ASN A 109 -1.64 -3.03 4.59
C ASN A 109 -1.43 -4.48 5.11
N PRO A 110 -2.23 -5.49 4.69
CA PRO A 110 -1.98 -6.87 5.10
C PRO A 110 -0.61 -7.38 4.64
N SER A 111 -0.18 -7.04 3.43
CA SER A 111 1.09 -7.52 2.88
C SER A 111 2.29 -6.94 3.60
N THR A 112 2.29 -5.64 3.92
CA THR A 112 3.35 -5.02 4.71
C THR A 112 3.40 -5.58 6.12
N ARG A 113 2.24 -5.80 6.77
CA ARG A 113 2.17 -6.45 8.09
C ARG A 113 2.68 -7.89 8.04
N PHE A 114 2.39 -8.63 6.98
CA PHE A 114 2.87 -10.00 6.81
C PHE A 114 4.41 -10.04 6.74
N VAL A 115 5.03 -9.17 5.94
CA VAL A 115 6.50 -9.07 5.86
C VAL A 115 7.10 -8.66 7.22
N ASN A 116 6.48 -7.70 7.93
CA ASN A 116 6.91 -7.28 9.26
C ASN A 116 6.85 -8.42 10.27
N ASN A 117 5.80 -9.26 10.20
CA ASN A 117 5.69 -10.42 11.07
C ASN A 117 6.76 -11.48 10.76
N ILE A 118 7.17 -11.64 9.50
CA ILE A 118 8.30 -12.50 9.13
C ILE A 118 9.59 -11.97 9.75
N ILE A 119 9.85 -10.67 9.68
CA ILE A 119 11.03 -10.05 10.30
C ILE A 119 11.00 -10.24 11.82
N TYR A 120 9.84 -9.97 12.43
CA TYR A 120 9.65 -10.16 13.87
C TYR A 120 9.88 -11.62 14.32
N ALA A 121 9.32 -12.57 13.57
CA ALA A 121 9.54 -14.00 13.83
C ALA A 121 11.02 -14.39 13.66
N GLY A 122 11.69 -13.85 12.66
CA GLY A 122 13.13 -14.04 12.47
C GLY A 122 13.96 -13.52 13.65
N VAL A 123 13.65 -12.31 14.14
CA VAL A 123 14.29 -11.75 15.35
C VAL A 123 14.05 -12.65 16.56
N ALA A 124 12.82 -13.15 16.74
CA ALA A 124 12.47 -14.04 17.82
C ALA A 124 13.24 -15.38 17.75
N LEU A 125 13.30 -15.98 16.56
CA LEU A 125 14.00 -17.26 16.33
C LEU A 125 15.50 -17.13 16.54
N LEU A 126 16.15 -16.14 15.92
CA LEU A 126 17.58 -15.90 16.11
C LEU A 126 17.89 -15.54 17.56
N GLY A 127 17.08 -14.69 18.18
CA GLY A 127 17.27 -14.32 19.57
C GLY A 127 17.11 -15.52 20.50
N ALA A 128 16.09 -16.35 20.30
CA ALA A 128 15.91 -17.58 21.06
C ALA A 128 17.08 -18.56 20.89
N PHE A 129 17.70 -18.57 19.71
CA PHE A 129 18.89 -19.38 19.45
C PHE A 129 20.14 -18.83 20.17
N LEU A 130 20.29 -17.50 20.23
CA LEU A 130 21.46 -16.85 20.85
C LEU A 130 21.44 -16.83 22.38
N VAL A 131 20.24 -16.93 22.99
CA VAL A 131 20.10 -16.92 24.47
C VAL A 131 20.81 -18.11 25.15
N PRO A 132 20.66 -19.37 24.72
CA PRO A 132 21.36 -20.50 25.31
C PRO A 132 22.89 -20.44 25.22
N TYR A 133 23.39 -19.75 24.17
CA TYR A 133 24.84 -19.56 23.99
C TYR A 133 25.40 -18.38 24.80
N GLY A 134 24.59 -17.74 25.64
CA GLY A 134 25.01 -16.61 26.47
C GLY A 134 25.30 -15.31 25.69
N MET A 135 25.03 -15.30 24.39
CA MET A 135 25.26 -14.11 23.53
C MET A 135 24.15 -13.06 23.64
N LEU A 136 23.01 -13.41 24.24
CA LEU A 136 21.88 -12.53 24.49
C LEU A 136 21.16 -12.99 25.77
N THR A 137 20.65 -12.02 26.55
CA THR A 137 19.78 -12.33 27.68
C THR A 137 18.30 -12.36 27.24
N VAL A 138 17.44 -13.03 28.02
CA VAL A 138 15.98 -13.03 27.74
C VAL A 138 15.42 -11.61 27.74
N GLY A 139 15.87 -10.77 28.69
CA GLY A 139 15.50 -9.34 28.69
C GLY A 139 16.03 -8.60 27.46
N GLY A 140 17.25 -8.91 27.01
CA GLY A 140 17.83 -8.39 25.77
C GLY A 140 17.00 -8.76 24.53
N LEU A 141 16.51 -10.00 24.46
CA LEU A 141 15.61 -10.44 23.38
C LEU A 141 14.30 -9.64 23.38
N SER A 142 13.67 -9.43 24.52
CA SER A 142 12.44 -8.64 24.63
C SER A 142 12.64 -7.20 24.16
N VAL A 143 13.79 -6.60 24.50
CA VAL A 143 14.17 -5.27 24.02
C VAL A 143 14.40 -5.26 22.51
N MET A 144 15.07 -6.26 21.95
CA MET A 144 15.29 -6.38 20.50
C MET A 144 13.98 -6.52 19.73
N LEU A 145 13.03 -7.31 20.22
CA LEU A 145 11.69 -7.44 19.64
C LEU A 145 10.92 -6.10 19.66
N SER A 146 11.04 -5.34 20.74
CA SER A 146 10.45 -4.01 20.86
C SER A 146 11.07 -3.04 19.86
N TYR A 147 12.39 -3.04 19.71
CA TYR A 147 13.09 -2.21 18.72
C TYR A 147 12.75 -2.60 17.28
N ALA A 148 12.67 -3.90 16.97
CA ALA A 148 12.25 -4.38 15.66
C ALA A 148 10.85 -3.87 15.32
N ASN A 149 9.91 -3.92 16.26
CA ASN A 149 8.56 -3.35 16.06
C ASN A 149 8.59 -1.83 15.83
N GLN A 150 9.36 -1.09 16.62
CA GLN A 150 9.47 0.37 16.45
C GLN A 150 10.14 0.75 15.14
N TYR A 151 11.16 0.00 14.73
CA TYR A 151 11.85 0.18 13.46
C TYR A 151 10.92 0.02 12.25
N MET A 152 9.95 -0.90 12.32
CA MET A 152 9.05 -1.18 11.21
C MET A 152 7.88 -0.20 11.08
N LYS A 153 7.50 0.51 12.14
CA LYS A 153 6.39 1.48 12.10
C LYS A 153 6.52 2.53 10.99
N PRO A 154 7.66 3.25 10.86
CA PRO A 154 7.83 4.26 9.82
C PRO A 154 7.68 3.72 8.40
N PHE A 155 8.05 2.47 8.15
CA PHE A 155 7.89 1.85 6.81
C PHE A 155 6.42 1.60 6.47
N ASN A 156 5.59 1.22 7.46
CA ASN A 156 4.16 1.08 7.27
C ASN A 156 3.50 2.45 7.00
N ASP A 157 3.89 3.48 7.75
CA ASP A 157 3.36 4.82 7.61
C ASP A 157 3.73 5.42 6.25
N ILE A 158 4.97 5.25 5.80
CA ILE A 158 5.42 5.68 4.46
C ILE A 158 4.66 4.94 3.36
N SER A 159 4.45 3.63 3.50
CA SER A 159 3.72 2.83 2.51
C SER A 159 2.26 3.29 2.36
N SER A 160 1.59 3.63 3.46
CA SER A 160 0.22 4.15 3.43
C SER A 160 0.15 5.54 2.78
N VAL A 161 1.06 6.45 3.15
CA VAL A 161 1.14 7.80 2.59
C VAL A 161 1.43 7.77 1.08
N ILE A 162 2.33 6.89 0.61
CA ILE A 162 2.61 6.74 -0.82
C ILE A 162 1.34 6.29 -1.56
N THR A 163 0.59 5.34 -1.02
CA THR A 163 -0.65 4.86 -1.63
C THR A 163 -1.70 5.97 -1.70
N GLU A 164 -1.88 6.75 -0.64
CA GLU A 164 -2.79 7.90 -0.60
C GLU A 164 -2.38 9.00 -1.59
N LEU A 165 -1.09 9.31 -1.67
CA LEU A 165 -0.56 10.29 -2.61
C LEU A 165 -0.79 9.85 -4.07
N GLN A 166 -0.59 8.58 -4.38
CA GLN A 166 -0.84 8.03 -5.72
C GLN A 166 -2.32 8.10 -6.08
N ASN A 167 -3.21 7.82 -5.14
CA ASN A 167 -4.66 7.94 -5.33
C ASN A 167 -5.04 9.41 -5.60
N ALA A 168 -4.49 10.35 -4.81
CA ALA A 168 -4.73 11.78 -5.00
C ALA A 168 -4.20 12.29 -6.36
N LEU A 169 -3.01 11.87 -6.77
CA LEU A 169 -2.44 12.22 -8.08
C LEU A 169 -3.24 11.63 -9.25
N ALA A 170 -3.74 10.40 -9.11
CA ALA A 170 -4.62 9.80 -10.12
C ALA A 170 -5.93 10.58 -10.27
N CYS A 171 -6.49 11.11 -9.18
CA CYS A 171 -7.67 11.97 -9.23
C CYS A 171 -7.36 13.37 -9.80
N ALA A 172 -6.21 13.96 -9.46
CA ALA A 172 -5.82 15.30 -9.91
C ALA A 172 -5.44 15.38 -11.39
N SER A 173 -5.05 14.27 -12.01
CA SER A 173 -4.74 14.23 -13.45
C SER A 173 -5.96 14.34 -14.37
N HIS A 174 -7.16 14.42 -13.82
CA HIS A 174 -8.43 14.53 -14.53
C HIS A 174 -9.14 15.89 -14.36
N ILE A 175 -8.48 16.86 -13.72
CA ILE A 175 -8.91 18.26 -13.67
C ILE A 175 -8.16 19.05 -14.75
#